data_0ae88aec384bcad85276c362795e372c
#
_entry.id   0ae88aec384bcad85276c362795e372c
#
_cell.length_a   1.000
_cell.length_b   1.000
_cell.length_c   1.000
_cell.angle_alpha   90.00
_cell.angle_beta   90.00
_cell.angle_gamma   90.00
#
_symmetry.space_group_name_H-M   'P 1'
#
loop_
_entity.id
_entity.type
_entity.pdbx_description
1 polymer ?
#
loop_
_entity_poly.entity_id
_entity_poly.type
_entity_poly.pdbx_seq_one_letter_code
_entity_poly.pdbx_strand_id
1 'polypeptide(L)'
;MKHRQDDLIFWDQDVLNIYIDGEFMNISENLNYNYIELENLDDKNVFFLHYAGKNKPWEVQNILNKYSQIYQDNYFDLKLEKYHITFKKDKRTLIRFFQILITFEFMKLEKPLTYLRLSLKALVNDN
;
A
#
# COMPACT_ATOMS: atom_id res chain seq x y z
N MET A 1 19.09 -15.68 -27.72
CA MET A 1 18.77 -16.38 -26.46
C MET A 1 17.25 -16.53 -26.39
N LYS A 2 16.72 -17.75 -26.30
CA LYS A 2 15.29 -17.99 -26.05
C LYS A 2 15.09 -17.96 -24.53
N HIS A 3 14.76 -16.80 -23.95
CA HIS A 3 14.27 -16.74 -22.59
C HIS A 3 12.88 -17.38 -22.57
N ARG A 4 12.65 -18.34 -21.67
CA ARG A 4 11.35 -18.96 -21.48
C ARG A 4 10.44 -17.94 -20.81
N GLN A 5 9.24 -17.75 -21.32
CA GLN A 5 8.20 -16.90 -20.71
C GLN A 5 7.90 -17.31 -19.27
N ASP A 6 8.15 -18.56 -18.92
CA ASP A 6 7.88 -19.15 -17.60
C ASP A 6 8.83 -18.65 -16.49
N ASP A 7 9.95 -17.99 -16.86
CA ASP A 7 10.95 -17.47 -15.91
C ASP A 7 10.68 -16.00 -15.50
N LEU A 8 9.68 -15.34 -16.10
CA LEU A 8 9.34 -13.95 -15.79
C LEU A 8 8.38 -13.89 -14.60
N ILE A 9 8.83 -13.32 -13.49
CA ILE A 9 8.05 -13.13 -12.25
C ILE A 9 7.35 -11.76 -12.24
N PHE A 10 8.06 -10.73 -12.69
CA PHE A 10 7.61 -9.34 -12.79
C PHE A 10 7.68 -8.87 -14.24
N TRP A 11 6.75 -9.31 -15.04
CA TRP A 11 6.75 -9.22 -16.51
C TRP A 11 7.33 -7.93 -17.11
N ASP A 12 6.91 -6.77 -16.62
CA ASP A 12 7.36 -5.47 -17.08
C ASP A 12 8.81 -5.17 -16.65
N GLN A 13 9.15 -5.45 -15.41
CA GLN A 13 10.48 -5.20 -14.86
C GLN A 13 11.51 -6.18 -15.42
N ASP A 14 11.15 -7.45 -15.55
CA ASP A 14 12.05 -8.47 -16.09
C ASP A 14 12.36 -8.22 -17.57
N VAL A 15 11.35 -7.79 -18.36
CA VAL A 15 11.54 -7.40 -19.75
C VAL A 15 12.46 -6.19 -19.87
N LEU A 16 12.25 -5.16 -19.02
CA LEU A 16 13.12 -3.99 -19.00
C LEU A 16 14.55 -4.34 -18.60
N ASN A 17 14.74 -5.15 -17.58
CA ASN A 17 16.07 -5.58 -17.12
C ASN A 17 16.81 -6.37 -18.19
N ILE A 18 16.12 -7.26 -18.92
CA ILE A 18 16.72 -8.00 -20.04
C ILE A 18 17.09 -7.05 -21.19
N TYR A 19 16.25 -6.07 -21.49
CA TYR A 19 16.49 -5.13 -22.59
C TYR A 19 17.65 -4.17 -22.30
N ILE A 20 17.73 -3.68 -21.05
CA ILE A 20 18.74 -2.70 -20.61
C ILE A 20 20.09 -3.39 -20.36
N ASP A 21 20.10 -4.71 -20.10
CA ASP A 21 21.29 -5.54 -19.87
C ASP A 21 22.27 -4.96 -18.82
N GLY A 22 21.69 -4.36 -17.77
CA GLY A 22 22.47 -3.75 -16.68
C GLY A 22 22.96 -2.33 -16.94
N GLU A 23 22.73 -1.75 -18.11
CA GLU A 23 23.06 -0.36 -18.43
C GLU A 23 22.00 0.61 -17.89
N PHE A 24 21.94 0.78 -16.56
CA PHE A 24 21.04 1.74 -15.91
C PHE A 24 21.79 2.57 -14.87
N MET A 25 21.30 3.78 -14.68
CA MET A 25 21.82 4.67 -13.65
C MET A 25 21.10 4.40 -12.34
N ASN A 26 21.86 4.09 -11.28
CA ASN A 26 21.30 4.02 -9.93
C ASN A 26 20.91 5.41 -9.45
N ILE A 27 19.65 5.55 -9.03
CA ILE A 27 19.18 6.74 -8.34
C ILE A 27 19.28 6.52 -6.82
N SER A 28 19.32 7.62 -6.06
CA SER A 28 19.34 7.56 -4.60
C SER A 28 18.12 6.78 -4.08
N GLU A 29 18.32 5.93 -3.08
CA GLU A 29 17.25 5.17 -2.42
C GLU A 29 16.12 6.07 -1.92
N ASN A 30 16.42 7.30 -1.52
CA ASN A 30 15.44 8.29 -1.06
C ASN A 30 14.41 8.67 -2.14
N LEU A 31 14.73 8.47 -3.43
CA LEU A 31 13.83 8.75 -4.55
C LEU A 31 12.85 7.62 -4.87
N ASN A 32 13.04 6.44 -4.29
CA ASN A 32 12.12 5.31 -4.50
C ASN A 32 12.16 4.36 -3.31
N TYR A 33 11.81 4.87 -2.13
CA TYR A 33 11.95 4.12 -0.90
C TYR A 33 10.83 3.09 -0.72
N ASN A 34 11.21 1.83 -0.49
CA ASN A 34 10.26 0.76 -0.26
C ASN A 34 9.77 0.77 1.19
N TYR A 35 8.47 0.93 1.42
CA TYR A 35 7.87 1.02 2.75
C TYR A 35 8.10 -0.22 3.63
N ILE A 36 8.42 -1.39 3.04
CA ILE A 36 8.66 -2.63 3.79
C ILE A 36 9.96 -2.57 4.60
N GLU A 37 10.92 -1.73 4.20
CA GLU A 37 12.25 -1.62 4.80
C GLU A 37 12.33 -0.56 5.90
N LEU A 38 11.19 0.01 6.29
CA LEU A 38 11.09 1.26 7.04
C LEU A 38 11.15 1.15 8.57
N GLU A 39 11.80 0.15 9.15
CA GLU A 39 11.92 0.12 10.64
C GLU A 39 12.75 1.28 11.22
N ASN A 40 13.57 1.98 10.41
CA ASN A 40 14.55 2.96 10.90
C ASN A 40 14.63 4.27 10.11
N LEU A 41 13.57 4.71 9.43
CA LEU A 41 13.69 5.88 8.57
C LEU A 41 13.54 7.19 9.33
N ASP A 42 14.52 8.07 9.14
CA ASP A 42 14.34 9.51 9.33
C ASP A 42 13.47 10.03 8.19
N ASP A 43 12.17 10.24 8.46
CA ASP A 43 11.12 10.64 7.50
C ASP A 43 11.48 11.91 6.68
N LYS A 44 12.52 12.65 7.10
CA LYS A 44 12.94 13.92 6.48
C LYS A 44 13.66 13.78 5.14
N ASN A 45 14.14 12.58 4.81
CA ASN A 45 14.96 12.36 3.62
C ASN A 45 14.28 11.50 2.55
N VAL A 46 13.01 11.13 2.71
CA VAL A 46 12.26 10.33 1.74
C VAL A 46 11.47 11.25 0.82
N PHE A 47 11.78 11.23 -0.48
CA PHE A 47 11.05 11.99 -1.49
C PHE A 47 9.86 11.22 -2.06
N PHE A 48 10.02 9.92 -2.30
CA PHE A 48 8.95 9.04 -2.78
C PHE A 48 8.88 7.77 -1.96
N LEU A 49 7.69 7.48 -1.44
CA LEU A 49 7.39 6.25 -0.74
C LEU A 49 6.70 5.26 -1.68
N HIS A 50 7.41 4.18 -1.99
CA HIS A 50 6.92 3.14 -2.90
C HIS A 50 6.20 2.04 -2.12
N TYR A 51 4.90 1.90 -2.33
CA TYR A 51 4.08 0.83 -1.76
C TYR A 51 4.16 -0.44 -2.62
N ALA A 52 5.33 -1.08 -2.64
CA ALA A 52 5.54 -2.34 -3.37
C ALA A 52 4.78 -3.52 -2.75
N GLY A 53 4.54 -4.55 -3.55
CA GLY A 53 3.99 -5.82 -3.08
C GLY A 53 2.50 -5.82 -2.76
N LYS A 54 2.09 -6.76 -1.90
CA LYS A 54 0.66 -7.12 -1.68
C LYS A 54 -0.06 -6.23 -0.68
N ASN A 55 0.66 -5.57 0.23
CA ASN A 55 0.07 -4.77 1.31
C ASN A 55 -0.09 -3.32 0.85
N LYS A 56 -1.25 -2.98 0.30
CA LYS A 56 -1.49 -1.62 -0.19
C LYS A 56 -2.04 -0.70 0.92
N PRO A 57 -1.67 0.60 0.94
CA PRO A 57 -2.06 1.55 1.99
C PRO A 57 -3.55 1.87 2.02
N TRP A 58 -4.28 1.53 0.97
CA TRP A 58 -5.73 1.71 0.87
C TRP A 58 -6.53 0.45 1.22
N GLU A 59 -5.89 -0.68 1.49
CA GLU A 59 -6.58 -1.89 1.94
C GLU A 59 -7.01 -1.74 3.41
N VAL A 60 -8.24 -2.09 3.72
CA VAL A 60 -8.87 -1.90 5.03
C VAL A 60 -8.02 -2.39 6.21
N GLN A 61 -7.29 -3.49 6.04
CA GLN A 61 -6.43 -4.07 7.07
C GLN A 61 -5.14 -3.30 7.32
N ASN A 62 -4.70 -2.47 6.37
CA ASN A 62 -3.41 -1.79 6.40
C ASN A 62 -3.53 -0.31 6.81
N ILE A 63 -4.72 0.27 6.87
CA ILE A 63 -4.95 1.69 7.14
C ILE A 63 -4.32 2.17 8.45
N LEU A 64 -4.22 1.31 9.46
CA LEU A 64 -3.62 1.63 10.75
C LEU A 64 -2.09 1.71 10.72
N ASN A 65 -1.45 1.30 9.64
CA ASN A 65 -0.02 1.40 9.49
C ASN A 65 0.42 2.87 9.32
N LYS A 66 1.49 3.29 9.98
CA LYS A 66 2.06 4.65 9.91
C LYS A 66 2.24 5.13 8.46
N TYR A 67 2.75 4.27 7.59
CA TYR A 67 3.00 4.62 6.19
C TYR A 67 1.73 4.70 5.34
N SER A 68 0.71 3.94 5.73
CA SER A 68 -0.61 4.08 5.12
C SER A 68 -1.24 5.42 5.46
N GLN A 69 -0.97 5.98 6.66
CA GLN A 69 -1.44 7.33 7.02
C GLN A 69 -0.86 8.39 6.09
N ILE A 70 0.44 8.32 5.74
CA ILE A 70 1.05 9.24 4.77
C ILE A 70 0.30 9.20 3.41
N TYR A 71 -0.05 8.01 2.93
CA TYR A 71 -0.86 7.87 1.73
C TYR A 71 -2.24 8.50 1.89
N GLN A 72 -2.92 8.24 3.01
CA GLN A 72 -4.27 8.72 3.26
C GLN A 72 -4.33 10.26 3.39
N ASP A 73 -3.29 10.87 3.97
CA ASP A 73 -3.18 12.32 4.07
C ASP A 73 -2.99 12.95 2.68
N ASN A 74 -2.08 12.43 1.87
CA ASN A 74 -1.93 12.86 0.47
C ASN A 74 -3.20 12.65 -0.37
N TYR A 75 -3.93 11.55 -0.14
CA TYR A 75 -5.20 11.30 -0.80
C TYR A 75 -6.25 12.34 -0.40
N PHE A 76 -6.31 12.69 0.89
CA PHE A 76 -7.22 13.71 1.39
C PHE A 76 -6.94 15.08 0.75
N ASP A 77 -5.67 15.48 0.64
CA ASP A 77 -5.28 16.75 0.03
C ASP A 77 -5.68 16.84 -1.44
N LEU A 78 -5.65 15.71 -2.15
CA LEU A 78 -6.00 15.65 -3.57
C LEU A 78 -7.51 15.53 -3.83
N LYS A 79 -8.24 14.77 -3.02
CA LYS A 79 -9.63 14.38 -3.27
C LYS A 79 -10.64 14.96 -2.28
N LEU A 80 -10.16 15.56 -1.19
CA LEU A 80 -10.98 16.06 -0.08
C LEU A 80 -11.83 14.96 0.61
N GLU A 81 -11.47 13.69 0.39
CA GLU A 81 -12.07 12.53 1.02
C GLU A 81 -11.10 11.94 2.04
N LYS A 82 -11.50 11.83 3.31
CA LYS A 82 -10.55 11.49 4.39
C LYS A 82 -9.91 10.11 4.26
N TYR A 83 -10.60 9.12 3.70
CA TYR A 83 -10.00 7.80 3.50
C TYR A 83 -10.34 7.22 2.13
N HIS A 84 -9.30 6.69 1.49
CA HIS A 84 -9.43 5.75 0.37
C HIS A 84 -9.37 4.33 0.93
N ILE A 85 -10.47 3.60 0.89
CA ILE A 85 -10.57 2.24 1.45
C ILE A 85 -11.08 1.28 0.39
N THR A 86 -10.31 0.19 0.19
CA THR A 86 -10.75 -0.98 -0.55
C THR A 86 -10.85 -2.18 0.38
N PHE A 87 -11.75 -3.11 0.07
CA PHE A 87 -11.98 -4.30 0.86
C PHE A 87 -11.84 -5.55 -0.01
N LYS A 88 -10.75 -6.31 0.20
CA LYS A 88 -10.60 -7.63 -0.43
C LYS A 88 -11.46 -8.63 0.34
N LYS A 89 -12.37 -9.32 -0.36
CA LYS A 89 -13.26 -10.34 0.24
C LYS A 89 -12.55 -11.68 0.44
N ASP A 90 -11.30 -11.66 0.91
CA ASP A 90 -10.57 -12.86 1.30
C ASP A 90 -10.61 -13.09 2.82
N LYS A 91 -10.39 -14.34 3.21
CA LYS A 91 -10.47 -14.77 4.62
C LYS A 91 -9.52 -13.97 5.53
N ARG A 92 -8.31 -13.64 5.06
CA ARG A 92 -7.31 -12.92 5.86
C ARG A 92 -7.78 -11.49 6.15
N THR A 93 -8.25 -10.78 5.12
CA THR A 93 -8.77 -9.41 5.24
C THR A 93 -9.98 -9.36 6.17
N LEU A 94 -10.91 -10.31 6.04
CA LEU A 94 -12.07 -10.40 6.92
C LEU A 94 -11.67 -10.61 8.38
N ILE A 95 -10.80 -11.59 8.67
CA ILE A 95 -10.32 -11.86 10.03
C ILE A 95 -9.66 -10.60 10.61
N ARG A 96 -8.76 -9.95 9.86
CA ARG A 96 -8.06 -8.76 10.36
C ARG A 96 -9.02 -7.60 10.58
N PHE A 97 -9.99 -7.38 9.70
CA PHE A 97 -11.01 -6.36 9.88
C PHE A 97 -11.82 -6.59 11.17
N PHE A 98 -12.28 -7.81 11.42
CA PHE A 98 -12.99 -8.14 12.66
C PHE A 98 -12.09 -7.98 13.89
N GLN A 99 -10.82 -8.33 13.82
CA GLN A 99 -9.87 -8.06 14.91
C GLN A 99 -9.78 -6.56 15.21
N ILE A 100 -9.62 -5.71 14.18
CA ILE A 100 -9.59 -4.25 14.33
C ILE A 100 -10.85 -3.73 15.03
N LEU A 101 -12.03 -4.30 14.73
CA LEU A 101 -13.29 -3.93 15.37
C LEU A 101 -13.33 -4.35 16.84
N ILE A 102 -13.00 -5.62 17.13
CA ILE A 102 -13.07 -6.19 18.50
C ILE A 102 -12.05 -5.53 19.43
N THR A 103 -10.86 -5.23 18.91
CA THR A 103 -9.78 -4.59 19.69
C THR A 103 -9.91 -3.07 19.75
N PHE A 104 -10.89 -2.50 19.07
CA PHE A 104 -11.08 -1.05 18.95
C PHE A 104 -9.84 -0.31 18.38
N GLU A 105 -8.98 -1.00 17.64
CA GLU A 105 -7.79 -0.38 17.03
C GLU A 105 -8.16 0.80 16.11
N PHE A 106 -9.31 0.75 15.45
CA PHE A 106 -9.79 1.83 14.58
C PHE A 106 -9.98 3.16 15.31
N MET A 107 -10.13 3.15 16.64
CA MET A 107 -10.25 4.38 17.45
C MET A 107 -8.95 5.20 17.46
N LYS A 108 -7.82 4.61 17.04
CA LYS A 108 -6.54 5.32 16.87
C LYS A 108 -6.52 6.21 15.62
N LEU A 109 -7.47 6.04 14.72
CA LEU A 109 -7.59 6.85 13.52
C LEU A 109 -8.19 8.23 13.86
N GLU A 110 -7.82 9.22 13.08
CA GLU A 110 -8.34 10.59 13.23
C GLU A 110 -9.87 10.67 13.10
N LYS A 111 -10.44 9.89 12.16
CA LYS A 111 -11.89 9.84 11.92
C LYS A 111 -12.41 8.40 11.94
N PRO A 112 -12.52 7.79 13.12
CA PRO A 112 -12.85 6.36 13.26
C PRO A 112 -14.21 5.99 12.68
N LEU A 113 -15.22 6.84 12.84
CA LEU A 113 -16.56 6.58 12.28
C LEU A 113 -16.58 6.64 10.75
N THR A 114 -15.78 7.52 10.16
CA THR A 114 -15.62 7.60 8.70
C THR A 114 -14.95 6.33 8.18
N TYR A 115 -13.91 5.84 8.86
CA TYR A 115 -13.28 4.56 8.54
C TYR A 115 -14.30 3.41 8.55
N LEU A 116 -15.09 3.27 9.62
CA LEU A 116 -16.11 2.23 9.73
C LEU A 116 -17.12 2.30 8.60
N ARG A 117 -17.68 3.49 8.35
CA ARG A 117 -18.66 3.70 7.28
C ARG A 117 -18.11 3.30 5.91
N LEU A 118 -16.90 3.75 5.57
CA LEU A 118 -16.28 3.46 4.28
C LEU A 118 -15.88 1.99 4.15
N SER A 119 -15.39 1.37 5.23
CA SER A 119 -15.05 -0.06 5.25
C SER A 119 -16.28 -0.93 5.03
N LEU A 120 -17.40 -0.63 5.70
CA LEU A 120 -18.66 -1.34 5.51
C LEU A 120 -19.22 -1.12 4.10
N LYS A 121 -19.14 0.10 3.58
CA LYS A 121 -19.53 0.40 2.19
C LYS A 121 -18.69 -0.41 1.20
N ALA A 122 -17.37 -0.47 1.38
CA ALA A 122 -16.45 -1.23 0.52
C ALA A 122 -16.67 -2.75 0.65
N LEU A 123 -17.07 -3.24 1.82
CA LEU A 123 -17.43 -4.66 2.04
C LEU A 123 -18.68 -5.06 1.26
N VAL A 124 -19.69 -4.19 1.23
CA VAL A 124 -20.99 -4.47 0.59
C VAL A 124 -20.93 -4.27 -0.92
N ASN A 125 -20.24 -3.22 -1.38
CA ASN A 125 -20.14 -2.96 -2.80
C ASN A 125 -19.18 -3.98 -3.45
N ASP A 126 -19.67 -4.65 -4.49
CA ASP A 126 -18.84 -5.42 -5.40
C ASP A 126 -18.09 -4.44 -6.30
N ASN A 127 -16.80 -4.27 -6.06
CA ASN A 127 -15.89 -3.70 -7.04
C ASN A 127 -15.14 -4.83 -7.73
#